data_ab80c2afbfc4534bb2aa2b651dd1b8d6
#
_entry.id   ab80c2afbfc4534bb2aa2b651dd1b8d6
#
_cell.length_a   1.000
_cell.length_b   1.000
_cell.length_c   1.000
_cell.angle_alpha   90.00
_cell.angle_beta   90.00
_cell.angle_gamma   90.00
#
_symmetry.space_group_name_H-M   'P 1'
#
loop_
_entity.id
_entity.type
_entity.pdbx_description
1 polymer ?
#
loop_
_entity_poly.entity_id
_entity_poly.type
_entity_poly.pdbx_seq_one_letter_code
_entity_poly.pdbx_strand_id
1 'polypeptide(L)'
;MGAMADPHAPAARVFIVDNYDSFTYNLVQELGELGAEVTVARNDAFTLDELAALAPDGIVISPGPCTPTEAGLSNEVVRAFAGSIPLLGVCLGHQCIGEVFGGRVVRAPELVHGKTSAISHDGRGVFAGLPQPFPATRYHSLVVAEDSVPPVLAITARTPDGLVMGLRHRELAVEGVQFHPESILTTAGMDLLANFLRGIDSERRDRRDRPAPVPA
;
A
#
# COMPACT_ATOMS: atom_id res chain seq x y z
N MET A 1 -5.00 6.93 -23.71
CA MET A 1 -6.37 7.37 -23.46
C MET A 1 -6.84 6.61 -22.23
N GLY A 2 -6.75 7.25 -21.05
CA GLY A 2 -7.21 6.62 -19.80
C GLY A 2 -8.73 6.46 -19.85
N ALA A 3 -9.23 5.26 -19.56
CA ALA A 3 -10.66 5.04 -19.42
C ALA A 3 -11.16 5.96 -18.30
N MET A 4 -12.11 6.83 -18.63
CA MET A 4 -12.81 7.66 -17.65
C MET A 4 -13.51 6.72 -16.66
N ALA A 5 -13.41 7.00 -15.37
CA ALA A 5 -14.15 6.26 -14.35
C ALA A 5 -15.65 6.33 -14.69
N ASP A 6 -16.36 5.22 -14.56
CA ASP A 6 -17.80 5.18 -14.72
C ASP A 6 -18.43 6.02 -13.59
N PRO A 7 -19.12 7.14 -13.89
CA PRO A 7 -19.69 8.00 -12.87
C PRO A 7 -20.83 7.32 -12.06
N HIS A 8 -21.27 6.13 -12.45
CA HIS A 8 -22.29 5.34 -11.77
C HIS A 8 -21.70 4.10 -11.06
N ALA A 9 -20.38 3.89 -11.11
CA ALA A 9 -19.76 2.82 -10.33
C ALA A 9 -19.89 3.12 -8.84
N PRO A 10 -20.28 2.14 -8.00
CA PRO A 10 -20.31 2.35 -6.55
C PRO A 10 -18.90 2.65 -6.04
N ALA A 11 -18.81 3.55 -5.04
CA ALA A 11 -17.56 3.91 -4.39
C ALA A 11 -16.75 2.66 -4.00
N ALA A 12 -15.44 2.74 -4.14
CA ALA A 12 -14.56 1.66 -3.67
C ALA A 12 -14.58 1.62 -2.13
N ARG A 13 -14.85 0.45 -1.55
CA ARG A 13 -14.79 0.24 -0.10
C ARG A 13 -13.38 -0.14 0.28
N VAL A 14 -12.72 0.74 1.02
CA VAL A 14 -11.33 0.55 1.46
C VAL A 14 -11.31 0.31 2.96
N PHE A 15 -10.67 -0.78 3.39
CA PHE A 15 -10.39 -1.06 4.79
C PHE A 15 -8.98 -0.62 5.13
N ILE A 16 -8.81 0.18 6.19
CA ILE A 16 -7.51 0.60 6.69
C ILE A 16 -7.21 -0.12 8.01
N VAL A 17 -6.10 -0.85 8.04
CA VAL A 17 -5.52 -1.37 9.28
C VAL A 17 -4.72 -0.24 9.92
N ASP A 18 -5.18 0.28 11.06
CA ASP A 18 -4.51 1.34 11.81
C ASP A 18 -3.48 0.75 12.77
N ASN A 19 -2.20 0.99 12.48
CA ASN A 19 -1.07 0.59 13.32
C ASN A 19 -0.75 1.61 14.44
N TYR A 20 -1.77 2.28 14.99
CA TYR A 20 -1.62 3.29 16.04
C TYR A 20 -0.77 4.49 15.60
N ASP A 21 -0.94 4.90 14.36
CA ASP A 21 -0.21 6.01 13.78
C ASP A 21 -1.08 7.28 13.65
N SER A 22 -0.50 8.44 13.97
CA SER A 22 -1.20 9.72 13.90
C SER A 22 -1.52 10.15 12.46
N PHE A 23 -0.82 9.62 11.46
CA PHE A 23 -1.05 9.92 10.04
C PHE A 23 -2.09 9.00 9.39
N THR A 24 -2.58 7.95 10.07
CA THR A 24 -3.62 7.05 9.53
C THR A 24 -4.84 7.83 9.06
N TYR A 25 -5.27 8.83 9.83
CA TYR A 25 -6.46 9.62 9.47
C TYR A 25 -6.24 10.60 8.31
N ASN A 26 -5.00 10.95 7.96
CA ASN A 26 -4.72 11.65 6.71
C ASN A 26 -4.99 10.72 5.50
N LEU A 27 -4.60 9.44 5.57
CA LEU A 27 -4.96 8.45 4.54
C LEU A 27 -6.48 8.29 4.42
N VAL A 28 -7.20 8.26 5.56
CA VAL A 28 -8.68 8.19 5.57
C VAL A 28 -9.27 9.40 4.83
N GLN A 29 -8.80 10.61 5.15
CA GLN A 29 -9.30 11.83 4.55
C GLN A 29 -9.01 11.86 3.04
N GLU A 30 -7.77 11.59 2.63
CA GLU A 30 -7.36 11.65 1.23
C GLU A 30 -8.08 10.61 0.38
N LEU A 31 -8.22 9.36 0.87
CA LEU A 31 -8.99 8.33 0.17
C LEU A 31 -10.48 8.71 0.10
N GLY A 32 -11.02 9.31 1.16
CA GLY A 32 -12.39 9.84 1.17
C GLY A 32 -12.59 10.99 0.16
N GLU A 33 -11.64 11.93 0.06
CA GLU A 33 -11.64 13.01 -0.93
C GLU A 33 -11.57 12.46 -2.38
N LEU A 34 -10.90 11.34 -2.57
CA LEU A 34 -10.85 10.59 -3.83
C LEU A 34 -12.12 9.75 -4.10
N GLY A 35 -13.11 9.78 -3.20
CA GLY A 35 -14.41 9.15 -3.36
C GLY A 35 -14.52 7.71 -2.85
N ALA A 36 -13.57 7.22 -2.05
CA ALA A 36 -13.68 5.92 -1.42
C ALA A 36 -14.53 5.96 -0.15
N GLU A 37 -15.26 4.85 0.13
CA GLU A 37 -15.84 4.58 1.44
C GLU A 37 -14.78 3.90 2.32
N VAL A 38 -14.35 4.58 3.39
CA VAL A 38 -13.25 4.11 4.22
C VAL A 38 -13.75 3.58 5.57
N THR A 39 -13.38 2.35 5.89
CA THR A 39 -13.53 1.74 7.21
C THR A 39 -12.16 1.61 7.85
N VAL A 40 -12.04 1.99 9.13
CA VAL A 40 -10.77 1.91 9.88
C VAL A 40 -10.95 1.03 11.09
N ALA A 41 -10.00 0.14 11.34
CA ALA A 41 -9.90 -0.58 12.60
C ALA A 41 -8.43 -0.70 13.03
N ARG A 42 -8.19 -0.65 14.33
CA ARG A 42 -6.87 -0.87 14.91
C ARG A 42 -6.39 -2.28 14.66
N ASN A 43 -5.09 -2.45 14.50
CA ASN A 43 -4.44 -3.71 14.12
C ASN A 43 -4.64 -4.87 15.12
N ASP A 44 -5.28 -4.62 16.26
CA ASP A 44 -5.63 -5.56 17.33
C ASP A 44 -7.13 -5.56 17.68
N ALA A 45 -7.96 -4.83 16.92
CA ALA A 45 -9.37 -4.59 17.23
C ALA A 45 -10.36 -5.25 16.26
N PHE A 46 -9.93 -6.22 15.48
CA PHE A 46 -10.76 -7.01 14.57
C PHE A 46 -10.17 -8.42 14.41
N THR A 47 -10.92 -9.31 13.78
CA THR A 47 -10.45 -10.64 13.35
C THR A 47 -10.38 -10.70 11.82
N LEU A 48 -9.62 -11.66 11.28
CA LEU A 48 -9.56 -11.88 9.83
C LEU A 48 -10.93 -12.26 9.24
N ASP A 49 -11.75 -12.99 10.01
CA ASP A 49 -13.11 -13.37 9.60
C ASP A 49 -14.04 -12.13 9.52
N GLU A 50 -13.95 -11.22 10.48
CA GLU A 50 -14.68 -9.96 10.43
C GLU A 50 -14.27 -9.10 9.24
N LEU A 51 -12.96 -9.00 8.96
CA LEU A 51 -12.46 -8.30 7.78
C LEU A 51 -12.94 -8.97 6.48
N ALA A 52 -12.91 -10.30 6.42
CA ALA A 52 -13.42 -11.05 5.27
C ALA A 52 -14.93 -10.82 5.07
N ALA A 53 -15.72 -10.78 6.15
CA ALA A 53 -17.16 -10.53 6.11
C ALA A 53 -17.51 -9.11 5.63
N LEU A 54 -16.66 -8.11 5.90
CA LEU A 54 -16.80 -6.76 5.36
C LEU A 54 -16.64 -6.73 3.84
N ALA A 55 -15.92 -7.70 3.28
CA ALA A 55 -15.63 -7.84 1.84
C ALA A 55 -15.18 -6.51 1.21
N PRO A 56 -14.11 -5.86 1.70
CA PRO A 56 -13.65 -4.61 1.12
C PRO A 56 -13.12 -4.81 -0.30
N ASP A 57 -13.13 -3.75 -1.08
CA ASP A 57 -12.61 -3.76 -2.45
C ASP A 57 -11.08 -3.57 -2.47
N GLY A 58 -10.52 -2.97 -1.43
CA GLY A 58 -9.09 -2.77 -1.20
C GLY A 58 -8.73 -2.68 0.28
N ILE A 59 -7.48 -2.99 0.61
CA ILE A 59 -6.95 -2.89 1.97
C ILE A 59 -5.73 -1.98 1.97
N VAL A 60 -5.66 -1.06 2.93
CA VAL A 60 -4.46 -0.26 3.20
C VAL A 60 -3.93 -0.64 4.59
N ILE A 61 -2.64 -0.93 4.67
CA ILE A 61 -1.94 -1.12 5.95
C ILE A 61 -1.17 0.16 6.24
N SER A 62 -1.55 0.84 7.31
CA SER A 62 -1.07 2.17 7.66
C SER A 62 0.40 2.19 8.08
N PRO A 63 1.02 3.37 8.14
CA PRO A 63 2.21 3.59 8.96
C PRO A 63 2.00 3.12 10.39
N GLY A 64 3.09 3.00 11.13
CA GLY A 64 3.04 2.67 12.55
C GLY A 64 4.41 2.65 13.20
N PRO A 65 4.48 2.62 14.53
CA PRO A 65 5.71 2.45 15.26
C PRO A 65 6.23 1.01 15.22
N CYS A 66 7.44 0.81 15.71
CA CYS A 66 8.07 -0.50 15.92
C CYS A 66 8.39 -1.26 14.62
N THR A 67 8.22 -2.57 14.63
CA THR A 67 8.61 -3.49 13.56
C THR A 67 7.38 -4.25 13.04
N PRO A 68 7.44 -4.90 11.86
CA PRO A 68 6.35 -5.73 11.37
C PRO A 68 5.93 -6.85 12.34
N THR A 69 6.85 -7.38 13.12
CA THR A 69 6.56 -8.43 14.12
C THR A 69 5.65 -7.90 15.24
N GLU A 70 5.67 -6.58 15.48
CA GLU A 70 4.88 -5.91 16.53
C GLU A 70 3.64 -5.20 15.96
N ALA A 71 3.35 -5.37 14.67
CA ALA A 71 2.26 -4.70 13.96
C ALA A 71 0.90 -5.40 14.11
N GLY A 72 0.65 -6.11 15.20
CA GLY A 72 -0.62 -6.80 15.43
C GLY A 72 -0.98 -7.72 14.26
N LEU A 73 -2.19 -7.61 13.74
CA LEU A 73 -2.68 -8.44 12.62
C LEU A 73 -2.17 -8.02 11.23
N SER A 74 -1.31 -7.00 11.10
CA SER A 74 -0.91 -6.48 9.78
C SER A 74 -0.25 -7.55 8.89
N ASN A 75 0.64 -8.37 9.45
CA ASN A 75 1.28 -9.46 8.71
C ASN A 75 0.28 -10.57 8.32
N GLU A 76 -0.65 -10.91 9.22
CA GLU A 76 -1.70 -11.89 8.98
C GLU A 76 -2.67 -11.41 7.88
N VAL A 77 -3.00 -10.12 7.87
CA VAL A 77 -3.81 -9.49 6.80
C VAL A 77 -3.12 -9.64 5.45
N VAL A 78 -1.82 -9.34 5.36
CA VAL A 78 -1.08 -9.57 4.10
C VAL A 78 -1.15 -11.04 3.69
N ARG A 79 -0.89 -11.99 4.60
CA ARG A 79 -0.92 -13.43 4.29
C ARG A 79 -2.29 -13.92 3.84
N ALA A 80 -3.36 -13.44 4.49
CA ALA A 80 -4.71 -13.92 4.24
C ALA A 80 -5.33 -13.33 2.98
N PHE A 81 -5.03 -12.08 2.66
CA PHE A 81 -5.73 -11.34 1.60
C PHE A 81 -4.90 -11.05 0.36
N ALA A 82 -3.58 -11.25 0.39
CA ALA A 82 -2.75 -11.12 -0.82
C ALA A 82 -3.26 -12.07 -1.92
N GLY A 83 -3.55 -11.51 -3.09
CA GLY A 83 -4.10 -12.24 -4.24
C GLY A 83 -5.63 -12.33 -4.30
N SER A 84 -6.35 -11.99 -3.23
CA SER A 84 -7.82 -11.90 -3.23
C SER A 84 -8.34 -10.47 -3.21
N ILE A 85 -7.63 -9.57 -2.54
CA ILE A 85 -7.98 -8.15 -2.40
C ILE A 85 -6.74 -7.31 -2.68
N PRO A 86 -6.82 -6.23 -3.49
CA PRO A 86 -5.71 -5.29 -3.66
C PRO A 86 -5.22 -4.71 -2.34
N LEU A 87 -3.90 -4.73 -2.12
CA LEU A 87 -3.23 -4.30 -0.90
C LEU A 87 -2.24 -3.17 -1.18
N LEU A 88 -2.31 -2.10 -0.37
CA LEU A 88 -1.29 -1.06 -0.30
C LEU A 88 -0.72 -0.99 1.11
N GLY A 89 0.59 -1.17 1.26
CA GLY A 89 1.29 -0.96 2.52
C GLY A 89 2.01 0.39 2.54
N VAL A 90 1.83 1.18 3.59
CA VAL A 90 2.50 2.47 3.79
C VAL A 90 3.45 2.36 4.98
N CYS A 91 4.71 2.72 4.79
CA CYS A 91 5.78 2.73 5.79
C CYS A 91 5.91 1.38 6.53
N LEU A 92 5.34 1.22 7.72
CA LEU A 92 5.29 -0.07 8.41
C LEU A 92 4.55 -1.13 7.58
N GLY A 93 3.44 -0.76 6.93
CA GLY A 93 2.72 -1.67 6.03
C GLY A 93 3.55 -2.16 4.84
N HIS A 94 4.41 -1.32 4.27
CA HIS A 94 5.38 -1.72 3.25
C HIS A 94 6.39 -2.74 3.81
N GLN A 95 6.86 -2.53 5.04
CA GLN A 95 7.76 -3.46 5.70
C GLN A 95 7.08 -4.80 6.00
N CYS A 96 5.81 -4.79 6.40
CA CYS A 96 4.99 -5.98 6.56
C CYS A 96 4.91 -6.79 5.25
N ILE A 97 4.67 -6.13 4.12
CA ILE A 97 4.69 -6.77 2.79
C ILE A 97 6.07 -7.38 2.53
N GLY A 98 7.15 -6.61 2.72
CA GLY A 98 8.51 -7.10 2.54
C GLY A 98 8.78 -8.36 3.34
N GLU A 99 8.45 -8.36 4.64
CA GLU A 99 8.69 -9.48 5.56
C GLU A 99 7.84 -10.72 5.25
N VAL A 100 6.55 -10.52 4.98
CA VAL A 100 5.62 -11.64 4.69
C VAL A 100 6.05 -12.43 3.46
N PHE A 101 6.58 -11.77 2.45
CA PHE A 101 7.09 -12.44 1.25
C PHE A 101 8.53 -12.93 1.38
N GLY A 102 9.18 -12.77 2.54
CA GLY A 102 10.48 -13.36 2.86
C GLY A 102 11.67 -12.40 2.83
N GLY A 103 11.42 -11.10 2.68
CA GLY A 103 12.43 -10.06 2.82
C GLY A 103 12.79 -9.81 4.30
N ARG A 104 13.92 -9.14 4.53
CA ARG A 104 14.37 -8.75 5.87
C ARG A 104 14.19 -7.25 6.07
N VAL A 105 13.64 -6.88 7.22
CA VAL A 105 13.58 -5.49 7.67
C VAL A 105 14.77 -5.20 8.56
N VAL A 106 15.54 -4.16 8.24
CA VAL A 106 16.79 -3.80 8.90
C VAL A 106 16.82 -2.32 9.24
N ARG A 107 17.74 -1.91 10.11
CA ARG A 107 17.98 -0.48 10.38
C ARG A 107 18.47 0.21 9.12
N ALA A 108 17.86 1.36 8.80
CA ALA A 108 18.37 2.24 7.75
C ALA A 108 19.76 2.81 8.16
N PRO A 109 20.65 3.06 7.18
CA PRO A 109 21.95 3.68 7.45
C PRO A 109 21.83 5.03 8.17
N GLU A 110 20.78 5.79 7.87
CA GLU A 110 20.46 7.06 8.50
C GLU A 110 19.04 7.08 9.05
N LEU A 111 18.86 7.64 10.24
CA LEU A 111 17.54 7.97 10.77
C LEU A 111 16.98 9.19 10.03
N VAL A 112 15.87 9.01 9.33
CA VAL A 112 15.19 10.11 8.65
C VAL A 112 13.86 10.38 9.35
N HIS A 113 13.66 11.63 9.78
CA HIS A 113 12.42 12.04 10.44
C HIS A 113 11.94 13.39 9.90
N GLY A 114 10.83 13.40 9.17
CA GLY A 114 10.21 14.60 8.63
C GLY A 114 10.98 15.28 7.50
N LYS A 115 11.93 14.60 6.87
CA LYS A 115 12.67 15.12 5.72
C LYS A 115 12.14 14.52 4.43
N THR A 116 12.18 15.31 3.36
CA THR A 116 11.86 14.84 2.01
C THR A 116 13.10 14.25 1.33
N SER A 117 12.87 13.25 0.49
CA SER A 117 13.87 12.71 -0.45
C SER A 117 13.28 12.65 -1.84
N ALA A 118 14.12 12.80 -2.86
CA ALA A 118 13.71 12.57 -4.23
C ALA A 118 13.52 11.07 -4.46
N ILE A 119 12.32 10.65 -4.85
CA ILE A 119 11.99 9.25 -5.07
C ILE A 119 11.98 8.98 -6.58
N SER A 120 12.89 8.13 -7.02
CA SER A 120 12.89 7.57 -8.37
C SER A 120 12.10 6.27 -8.38
N HIS A 121 11.28 6.05 -9.42
CA HIS A 121 10.35 4.92 -9.51
C HIS A 121 10.23 4.35 -10.92
N ASP A 122 9.59 3.18 -11.07
CA ASP A 122 9.44 2.49 -12.36
C ASP A 122 8.28 3.01 -13.24
N GLY A 123 7.49 3.95 -12.76
CA GLY A 123 6.35 4.55 -13.48
C GLY A 123 5.15 3.63 -13.66
N ARG A 124 5.03 2.54 -12.88
CA ARG A 124 3.98 1.52 -13.02
C ARG A 124 3.21 1.35 -11.70
N GLY A 125 2.02 0.71 -11.77
CA GLY A 125 1.18 0.50 -10.59
C GLY A 125 0.81 1.82 -9.93
N VAL A 126 1.02 1.94 -8.61
CA VAL A 126 0.75 3.18 -7.87
C VAL A 126 1.60 4.37 -8.32
N PHE A 127 2.69 4.15 -9.05
CA PHE A 127 3.55 5.19 -9.61
C PHE A 127 3.20 5.62 -11.04
N ALA A 128 2.13 5.07 -11.63
CA ALA A 128 1.77 5.36 -13.01
C ALA A 128 1.46 6.85 -13.23
N GLY A 129 2.18 7.50 -14.16
CA GLY A 129 1.98 8.90 -14.53
C GLY A 129 2.49 9.93 -13.51
N LEU A 130 3.15 9.50 -12.43
CA LEU A 130 3.73 10.42 -11.44
C LEU A 130 5.00 11.09 -11.97
N PRO A 131 5.34 12.30 -11.48
CA PRO A 131 6.63 12.94 -11.79
C PRO A 131 7.82 12.05 -11.42
N GLN A 132 8.89 12.10 -12.22
CA GLN A 132 10.06 11.26 -12.05
C GLN A 132 11.34 12.11 -12.04
N PRO A 133 12.05 12.24 -10.89
CA PRO A 133 11.63 11.86 -9.54
C PRO A 133 10.61 12.84 -8.93
N PHE A 134 10.01 12.48 -7.78
CA PHE A 134 9.21 13.40 -6.97
C PHE A 134 9.68 13.44 -5.51
N PRO A 135 9.48 14.56 -4.78
CA PRO A 135 9.79 14.64 -3.36
C PRO A 135 8.75 13.90 -2.53
N ALA A 136 9.20 13.07 -1.58
CA ALA A 136 8.34 12.39 -0.62
C ALA A 136 8.91 12.43 0.79
N THR A 137 8.03 12.56 1.77
CA THR A 137 8.37 12.64 3.20
C THR A 137 8.68 11.27 3.76
N ARG A 138 9.72 11.22 4.59
CA ARG A 138 10.19 10.00 5.26
C ARG A 138 10.22 10.16 6.77
N TYR A 139 9.71 9.14 7.50
CA TYR A 139 9.68 9.08 8.97
C TYR A 139 10.14 7.72 9.48
N HIS A 140 11.14 7.09 8.84
CA HIS A 140 11.50 5.72 9.15
C HIS A 140 12.95 5.56 9.59
N SER A 141 13.18 4.65 10.53
CA SER A 141 14.48 4.14 10.97
C SER A 141 14.78 2.73 10.44
N LEU A 142 13.77 2.09 9.84
CA LEU A 142 13.85 0.74 9.28
C LEU A 142 13.56 0.79 7.77
N VAL A 143 14.12 -0.18 7.04
CA VAL A 143 13.92 -0.37 5.60
C VAL A 143 13.95 -1.86 5.28
N VAL A 144 13.34 -2.25 4.16
CA VAL A 144 13.53 -3.58 3.59
C VAL A 144 14.93 -3.64 2.96
N ALA A 145 15.75 -4.61 3.39
CA ALA A 145 17.08 -4.80 2.87
C ALA A 145 17.02 -5.28 1.42
N GLU A 146 17.69 -4.56 0.52
CA GLU A 146 17.66 -4.85 -0.92
C GLU A 146 18.12 -6.28 -1.26
N ASP A 147 19.20 -6.73 -0.63
CA ASP A 147 19.80 -8.05 -0.84
C ASP A 147 18.89 -9.21 -0.38
N SER A 148 17.80 -8.90 0.33
CA SER A 148 16.84 -9.87 0.83
C SER A 148 15.50 -9.87 0.07
N VAL A 149 15.30 -8.95 -0.87
CA VAL A 149 14.04 -8.87 -1.60
C VAL A 149 13.86 -10.13 -2.45
N PRO A 150 12.81 -10.93 -2.21
CA PRO A 150 12.63 -12.21 -2.89
C PRO A 150 12.20 -12.00 -4.36
N PRO A 151 12.43 -12.99 -5.23
CA PRO A 151 12.12 -12.88 -6.67
C PRO A 151 10.66 -12.57 -7.01
N VAL A 152 9.71 -12.89 -6.11
CA VAL A 152 8.28 -12.59 -6.29
C VAL A 152 7.96 -11.10 -6.15
N LEU A 153 8.83 -10.32 -5.51
CA LEU A 153 8.73 -8.88 -5.40
C LEU A 153 9.63 -8.16 -6.40
N ALA A 154 9.16 -7.05 -6.90
CA ALA A 154 9.94 -6.07 -7.65
C ALA A 154 10.19 -4.86 -6.77
N ILE A 155 11.42 -4.35 -6.76
CA ILE A 155 11.72 -3.03 -6.22
C ILE A 155 11.26 -2.00 -7.24
N THR A 156 10.32 -1.14 -6.85
CA THR A 156 9.65 -0.20 -7.75
C THR A 156 10.05 1.25 -7.55
N ALA A 157 10.64 1.56 -6.40
CA ALA A 157 11.12 2.92 -6.09
C ALA A 157 12.35 2.91 -5.20
N ARG A 158 13.17 3.97 -5.31
CA ARG A 158 14.41 4.16 -4.57
C ARG A 158 14.67 5.62 -4.24
N THR A 159 15.44 5.84 -3.17
CA THR A 159 16.13 7.12 -2.92
C THR A 159 17.38 7.25 -3.80
N PRO A 160 18.00 8.45 -3.91
CA PRO A 160 19.28 8.64 -4.62
C PRO A 160 20.44 7.80 -4.08
N ASP A 161 20.44 7.52 -2.78
CA ASP A 161 21.42 6.66 -2.08
C ASP A 161 21.05 5.16 -2.15
N GLY A 162 20.01 4.80 -2.90
CA GLY A 162 19.67 3.42 -3.26
C GLY A 162 18.76 2.68 -2.30
N LEU A 163 18.25 3.31 -1.23
CA LEU A 163 17.34 2.64 -0.30
C LEU A 163 16.04 2.24 -0.99
N VAL A 164 15.52 1.07 -0.67
CA VAL A 164 14.24 0.56 -1.17
C VAL A 164 13.10 1.42 -0.64
N MET A 165 12.36 2.05 -1.56
CA MET A 165 11.24 2.95 -1.25
C MET A 165 9.92 2.47 -1.83
N GLY A 166 9.92 1.43 -2.64
CA GLY A 166 8.71 0.81 -3.19
C GLY A 166 8.92 -0.66 -3.50
N LEU A 167 7.89 -1.44 -3.24
CA LEU A 167 7.79 -2.86 -3.58
C LEU A 167 6.47 -3.12 -4.31
N ARG A 168 6.48 -4.07 -5.23
CA ARG A 168 5.27 -4.59 -5.88
C ARG A 168 5.41 -6.09 -6.08
N HIS A 169 4.38 -6.85 -5.75
CA HIS A 169 4.31 -8.26 -6.12
C HIS A 169 4.16 -8.38 -7.65
N ARG A 170 4.83 -9.36 -8.25
CA ARG A 170 4.88 -9.48 -9.72
C ARG A 170 3.56 -9.97 -10.32
N GLU A 171 2.76 -10.70 -9.57
CA GLU A 171 1.54 -11.35 -10.03
C GLU A 171 0.29 -10.90 -9.26
N LEU A 172 0.44 -10.57 -7.96
CA LEU A 172 -0.67 -10.20 -7.09
C LEU A 172 -0.81 -8.68 -7.04
N ALA A 173 -2.03 -8.19 -6.82
CA ALA A 173 -2.31 -6.76 -6.62
C ALA A 173 -1.87 -6.31 -5.21
N VAL A 174 -0.55 -6.35 -4.96
CA VAL A 174 0.07 -5.98 -3.69
C VAL A 174 1.21 -5.02 -3.97
N GLU A 175 1.11 -3.81 -3.42
CA GLU A 175 2.13 -2.77 -3.53
C GLU A 175 2.44 -2.17 -2.16
N GLY A 176 3.63 -1.61 -2.01
CA GLY A 176 4.01 -0.93 -0.77
C GLY A 176 4.98 0.20 -1.05
N VAL A 177 4.84 1.28 -0.26
CA VAL A 177 5.72 2.45 -0.29
C VAL A 177 6.29 2.74 1.10
N GLN A 178 7.61 2.98 1.18
CA GLN A 178 8.29 3.22 2.45
C GLN A 178 8.11 4.65 2.94
N PHE A 179 7.85 5.58 2.05
CA PHE A 179 7.56 6.99 2.35
C PHE A 179 6.08 7.19 2.68
N HIS A 180 5.71 8.40 3.09
CA HIS A 180 4.36 8.79 3.51
C HIS A 180 3.66 9.56 2.39
N PRO A 181 2.78 8.91 1.60
CA PRO A 181 2.01 9.60 0.55
C PRO A 181 1.04 10.63 1.14
N GLU A 182 0.51 10.40 2.34
CA GLU A 182 -0.45 11.25 3.06
C GLU A 182 0.19 12.50 3.68
N SER A 183 1.49 12.68 3.52
CA SER A 183 2.18 13.87 4.02
C SER A 183 2.06 15.02 3.03
N ILE A 184 1.72 16.22 3.52
CA ILE A 184 1.58 17.44 2.71
C ILE A 184 2.82 17.77 1.87
N LEU A 185 3.99 17.33 2.28
CA LEU A 185 5.24 17.53 1.54
C LEU A 185 5.51 16.43 0.49
N THR A 186 4.66 15.42 0.41
CA THR A 186 4.70 14.40 -0.67
C THR A 186 3.81 14.87 -1.81
N THR A 187 4.40 15.62 -2.74
CA THR A 187 3.63 16.35 -3.77
C THR A 187 2.81 15.48 -4.72
N ALA A 188 3.17 14.21 -4.87
CA ALA A 188 2.48 13.23 -5.71
C ALA A 188 1.62 12.25 -4.91
N GLY A 189 1.37 12.52 -3.61
CA GLY A 189 0.70 11.58 -2.71
C GLY A 189 -0.74 11.27 -3.12
N MET A 190 -1.56 12.29 -3.35
CA MET A 190 -2.94 12.14 -3.82
C MET A 190 -3.04 11.37 -5.15
N ASP A 191 -2.13 11.64 -6.09
CA ASP A 191 -2.10 10.92 -7.38
C ASP A 191 -1.71 9.45 -7.19
N LEU A 192 -0.82 9.15 -6.24
CA LEU A 192 -0.45 7.79 -5.87
C LEU A 192 -1.64 7.03 -5.29
N LEU A 193 -2.37 7.62 -4.36
CA LEU A 193 -3.58 7.02 -3.77
C LEU A 193 -4.69 6.87 -4.82
N ALA A 194 -4.84 7.84 -5.72
CA ALA A 194 -5.76 7.72 -6.85
C ALA A 194 -5.38 6.56 -7.79
N ASN A 195 -4.07 6.30 -8.00
CA ASN A 195 -3.60 5.14 -8.75
C ASN A 195 -3.98 3.82 -8.05
N PHE A 196 -3.86 3.76 -6.74
CA PHE A 196 -4.30 2.58 -5.97
C PHE A 196 -5.80 2.32 -6.15
N LEU A 197 -6.65 3.35 -6.04
CA LEU A 197 -8.10 3.22 -6.28
C LEU A 197 -8.40 2.78 -7.71
N ARG A 198 -7.68 3.29 -8.71
CA ARG A 198 -7.80 2.81 -10.11
C ARG A 198 -7.42 1.33 -10.26
N GLY A 199 -6.42 0.87 -9.52
CA GLY A 199 -6.06 -0.55 -9.43
C GLY A 199 -7.20 -1.41 -8.88
N ILE A 200 -7.85 -0.96 -7.81
CA ILE A 200 -9.04 -1.60 -7.25
C ILE A 200 -10.15 -1.71 -8.30
N ASP A 201 -10.45 -0.63 -9.00
CA ASP A 201 -11.49 -0.63 -10.03
C ASP A 201 -11.19 -1.57 -11.21
N SER A 202 -9.92 -1.72 -11.57
CA SER A 202 -9.49 -2.71 -12.58
C SER A 202 -9.76 -4.13 -12.11
N GLU A 203 -9.34 -4.47 -10.89
CA GLU A 203 -9.57 -5.79 -10.31
C GLU A 203 -11.06 -6.12 -10.13
N ARG A 204 -11.89 -5.11 -9.81
CA ARG A 204 -13.36 -5.28 -9.72
C ARG A 204 -13.97 -5.61 -11.08
N ARG A 205 -13.50 -4.96 -12.15
CA ARG A 205 -13.96 -5.27 -13.53
C ARG A 205 -13.54 -6.67 -13.92
N ASP A 206 -12.28 -7.03 -13.74
CA ASP A 206 -11.76 -8.36 -14.11
C ASP A 206 -12.46 -9.49 -13.36
N ARG A 207 -12.85 -9.26 -12.09
CA ARG A 207 -13.66 -10.24 -11.32
C ARG A 207 -15.10 -10.41 -11.87
N ARG A 208 -15.73 -9.32 -12.32
CA ARG A 208 -17.07 -9.37 -12.92
C ARG A 208 -17.08 -10.10 -14.28
N ASP A 209 -15.99 -9.93 -15.05
CA ASP A 209 -15.86 -10.48 -16.39
C ASP A 209 -15.35 -11.94 -16.39
N ARG A 210 -14.89 -12.46 -15.24
CA ARG A 210 -14.54 -13.88 -15.11
C ARG A 210 -15.79 -14.75 -15.24
N PRO A 211 -15.81 -15.74 -16.17
CA PRO A 211 -16.91 -16.69 -16.24
C PRO A 211 -17.00 -17.45 -14.90
N ALA A 212 -18.26 -17.70 -14.47
CA ALA A 212 -18.50 -18.52 -13.29
C ALA A 212 -17.76 -19.88 -13.44
N PRO A 213 -17.15 -20.41 -12.37
CA PRO A 213 -16.52 -21.72 -12.43
C PRO A 213 -17.56 -22.75 -12.90
N VAL A 214 -17.20 -23.49 -13.94
CA VAL A 214 -18.06 -24.59 -14.44
C VAL A 214 -18.14 -25.62 -13.31
N PRO A 215 -19.35 -25.95 -12.81
CA PRO A 215 -19.48 -26.98 -11.79
C PRO A 215 -18.94 -28.31 -12.32
N ALA A 216 -18.09 -28.97 -11.52
CA ALA A 216 -17.50 -30.28 -11.82
C ALA A 216 -18.54 -31.38 -11.78
#